data_b801551313619f0df957fc96948df87e
#
_entry.id   b801551313619f0df957fc96948df87e
#
_cell.length_a   1.000
_cell.length_b   1.000
_cell.length_c   1.000
_cell.angle_alpha   90.00
_cell.angle_beta   90.00
_cell.angle_gamma   90.00
#
_symmetry.space_group_name_H-M   'P 1'
#
loop_
_entity.id
_entity.type
_entity.pdbx_description
1 polymer ?
#
loop_
_entity_poly.entity_id
_entity_poly.type
_entity_poly.pdbx_seq_one_letter_code
_entity_poly.pdbx_strand_id
1 'polypeptide(L)'
;MVRNRVKHLTTGFVLFTMSAILLIVALFGFSRAWFSNTQEKKMTGSIASMSIAVNSPAITPVNNNYTFTPSDIGNSFSTMSVTVTSTINAYVKIYITANWSTLDYINESVFDVLTFTLADGWACLNSDTTQNTSITGGNNIISNGTFYYIGKTSKIEYITSNSPIDLITGISLNNGKEMPANLVLNIYAEAEQANKLGLEKLGFTIS
;
A
#
# COMPACT_ATOMS: atom_id res chain seq x y z
N MET A 1 49.38 37.46 -58.84
CA MET A 1 49.20 37.55 -57.39
C MET A 1 47.81 37.03 -56.90
N VAL A 2 46.82 36.94 -57.76
CA VAL A 2 45.41 36.50 -57.40
C VAL A 2 45.28 34.96 -57.17
N ARG A 3 46.06 34.16 -57.89
CA ARG A 3 45.96 32.70 -57.89
C ARG A 3 46.34 32.03 -56.56
N ASN A 4 47.16 32.64 -55.71
CA ASN A 4 47.55 32.13 -54.41
C ASN A 4 46.53 32.47 -53.34
N ARG A 5 45.81 33.60 -53.44
CA ARG A 5 44.76 33.96 -52.49
C ARG A 5 43.56 33.01 -52.57
N VAL A 6 43.18 32.56 -53.77
CA VAL A 6 42.05 31.59 -53.95
C VAL A 6 42.39 30.25 -53.38
N LYS A 7 43.64 29.76 -53.50
CA LYS A 7 44.05 28.49 -52.90
C LYS A 7 44.00 28.49 -51.37
N HIS A 8 44.37 29.56 -50.72
CA HIS A 8 44.30 29.70 -49.26
C HIS A 8 42.86 29.80 -48.76
N LEU A 9 41.98 30.46 -49.54
CA LEU A 9 40.55 30.55 -49.18
C LEU A 9 39.84 29.21 -49.27
N THR A 10 40.10 28.41 -50.31
CA THR A 10 39.54 27.09 -50.49
C THR A 10 40.07 26.10 -49.46
N THR A 11 41.37 26.17 -49.10
CA THR A 11 41.94 25.32 -48.06
C THR A 11 41.37 25.65 -46.67
N GLY A 12 41.20 26.95 -46.36
CA GLY A 12 40.59 27.42 -45.12
C GLY A 12 39.12 26.96 -44.98
N PHE A 13 38.37 27.05 -46.09
CA PHE A 13 36.99 26.62 -46.12
C PHE A 13 36.83 25.08 -45.91
N VAL A 14 37.69 24.32 -46.56
CA VAL A 14 37.72 22.85 -46.40
C VAL A 14 38.08 22.44 -44.96
N LEU A 15 39.08 23.08 -44.36
CA LEU A 15 39.46 22.84 -42.98
C LEU A 15 38.33 23.23 -41.99
N PHE A 16 37.64 24.33 -42.23
CA PHE A 16 36.51 24.76 -41.41
C PHE A 16 35.33 23.77 -41.47
N THR A 17 34.96 23.31 -42.69
CA THR A 17 33.89 22.33 -42.88
C THR A 17 34.24 20.98 -42.28
N MET A 18 35.46 20.49 -42.41
CA MET A 18 35.90 19.25 -41.74
C MET A 18 35.87 19.37 -40.21
N SER A 19 36.29 20.51 -39.67
CA SER A 19 36.24 20.74 -38.23
C SER A 19 34.81 20.78 -37.70
N ALA A 20 33.88 21.41 -38.43
CA ALA A 20 32.47 21.45 -38.06
C ALA A 20 31.83 20.07 -38.10
N ILE A 21 32.14 19.23 -39.10
CA ILE A 21 31.66 17.84 -39.20
C ILE A 21 32.20 17.00 -38.05
N LEU A 22 33.48 17.12 -37.70
CA LEU A 22 34.08 16.42 -36.58
C LEU A 22 33.43 16.82 -35.25
N LEU A 23 33.11 18.07 -35.06
CA LEU A 23 32.44 18.58 -33.87
C LEU A 23 31.01 18.01 -33.74
N ILE A 24 30.28 17.95 -34.86
CA ILE A 24 28.93 17.34 -34.88
C ILE A 24 29.03 15.85 -34.58
N VAL A 25 29.95 15.12 -35.19
CA VAL A 25 30.14 13.68 -34.90
C VAL A 25 30.54 13.43 -33.45
N ALA A 26 31.39 14.27 -32.87
CA ALA A 26 31.74 14.19 -31.46
C ALA A 26 30.53 14.44 -30.56
N LEU A 27 29.71 15.47 -30.82
CA LEU A 27 28.52 15.78 -30.06
C LEU A 27 27.49 14.61 -30.11
N PHE A 28 27.28 14.04 -31.29
CA PHE A 28 26.38 12.88 -31.43
C PHE A 28 26.97 11.61 -30.80
N GLY A 29 28.28 11.42 -30.85
CA GLY A 29 28.97 10.31 -30.21
C GLY A 29 28.89 10.40 -28.68
N PHE A 30 29.13 11.56 -28.10
CA PHE A 30 29.01 11.78 -26.67
C PHE A 30 27.57 11.68 -26.18
N SER A 31 26.57 12.17 -26.93
CA SER A 31 25.18 12.04 -26.55
C SER A 31 24.72 10.56 -26.57
N ARG A 32 25.13 9.78 -27.56
CA ARG A 32 24.84 8.35 -27.63
C ARG A 32 25.52 7.56 -26.52
N ALA A 33 26.79 7.84 -26.22
CA ALA A 33 27.48 7.21 -25.11
C ALA A 33 26.85 7.54 -23.75
N TRP A 34 26.36 8.78 -23.58
CA TRP A 34 25.65 9.17 -22.35
C TRP A 34 24.30 8.46 -22.25
N PHE A 35 23.51 8.38 -23.32
CA PHE A 35 22.21 7.72 -23.29
C PHE A 35 22.33 6.18 -23.25
N SER A 36 23.32 5.57 -23.84
CA SER A 36 23.52 4.11 -23.73
C SER A 36 24.02 3.69 -22.36
N ASN A 37 24.82 4.50 -21.70
CA ASN A 37 25.30 4.18 -20.33
C ASN A 37 24.25 4.38 -19.24
N THR A 38 23.17 5.12 -19.52
CA THR A 38 22.04 5.26 -18.61
C THR A 38 20.98 4.18 -18.79
N GLN A 39 20.98 3.44 -19.91
CA GLN A 39 20.00 2.37 -20.17
C GLN A 39 20.48 0.95 -19.85
N GLU A 40 21.75 0.71 -19.59
CA GLU A 40 22.27 -0.62 -19.28
C GLU A 40 22.65 -0.86 -17.82
N LYS A 41 22.16 -0.08 -16.88
CA LYS A 41 21.87 -0.70 -15.58
C LYS A 41 20.61 -1.55 -15.78
N LYS A 42 20.76 -2.73 -16.36
CA LYS A 42 19.85 -3.82 -16.06
C LYS A 42 19.84 -3.90 -14.53
N MET A 43 18.85 -3.28 -13.92
CA MET A 43 18.45 -3.66 -12.58
C MET A 43 17.96 -5.10 -12.73
N THR A 44 18.86 -6.06 -12.61
CA THR A 44 18.53 -7.44 -12.21
C THR A 44 18.16 -7.39 -10.72
N GLY A 45 17.25 -6.48 -10.35
CA GLY A 45 16.50 -6.58 -9.15
C GLY A 45 15.37 -7.54 -9.47
N SER A 46 15.28 -8.66 -8.80
CA SER A 46 14.02 -9.38 -8.73
C SER A 46 12.97 -8.34 -8.33
N ILE A 47 11.99 -8.11 -9.20
CA ILE A 47 10.85 -7.28 -8.84
C ILE A 47 10.23 -7.99 -7.64
N ALA A 48 10.35 -7.37 -6.46
CA ALA A 48 9.75 -7.93 -5.26
C ALA A 48 8.25 -8.03 -5.54
N SER A 49 7.75 -9.26 -5.65
CA SER A 49 6.32 -9.48 -5.78
C SER A 49 5.71 -9.38 -4.38
N MET A 50 4.66 -8.60 -4.28
CA MET A 50 3.91 -8.44 -3.04
C MET A 50 2.42 -8.49 -3.37
N SER A 51 1.68 -9.31 -2.64
CA SER A 51 0.23 -9.36 -2.67
C SER A 51 -0.31 -9.45 -1.25
N ILE A 52 -1.50 -8.92 -1.04
CA ILE A 52 -2.20 -8.97 0.23
C ILE A 52 -3.59 -9.54 0.01
N ALA A 53 -4.03 -10.39 0.90
CA ALA A 53 -5.36 -10.96 0.89
C ALA A 53 -5.96 -10.94 2.31
N VAL A 54 -7.24 -10.59 2.38
CA VAL A 54 -8.04 -10.76 3.59
C VAL A 54 -8.84 -12.06 3.44
N ASN A 55 -8.75 -12.92 4.45
CA ASN A 55 -9.36 -14.25 4.42
C ASN A 55 -10.43 -14.35 5.52
N SER A 56 -11.57 -14.91 5.17
CA SER A 56 -12.61 -15.35 6.09
C SER A 56 -12.93 -16.82 5.81
N PRO A 57 -12.75 -17.74 6.76
CA PRO A 57 -13.01 -19.16 6.51
C PRO A 57 -14.50 -19.48 6.25
N ALA A 58 -15.39 -18.70 6.84
CA ALA A 58 -16.83 -18.94 6.78
C ALA A 58 -17.53 -18.19 5.64
N ILE A 59 -16.97 -17.08 5.16
CA ILE A 59 -17.66 -16.16 4.24
C ILE A 59 -16.78 -15.82 3.05
N THR A 60 -17.30 -16.07 1.86
CA THR A 60 -16.65 -15.64 0.61
C THR A 60 -17.04 -14.21 0.30
N PRO A 61 -16.08 -13.29 0.17
CA PRO A 61 -16.38 -11.90 -0.12
C PRO A 61 -16.84 -11.69 -1.58
N VAL A 62 -17.71 -10.70 -1.76
CA VAL A 62 -18.05 -10.17 -3.07
C VAL A 62 -17.55 -8.72 -3.14
N ASN A 63 -16.60 -8.43 -4.00
CA ASN A 63 -15.98 -7.10 -4.13
C ASN A 63 -15.46 -6.55 -2.78
N ASN A 64 -14.74 -7.37 -2.02
CA ASN A 64 -14.23 -7.07 -0.67
C ASN A 64 -15.32 -6.81 0.40
N ASN A 65 -16.58 -7.12 0.11
CA ASN A 65 -17.67 -7.08 1.07
C ASN A 65 -17.91 -8.48 1.65
N TYR A 66 -17.85 -8.58 2.96
CA TYR A 66 -18.16 -9.77 3.75
C TYR A 66 -19.54 -9.58 4.37
N THR A 67 -20.52 -10.39 4.00
CA THR A 67 -21.89 -10.27 4.51
C THR A 67 -22.14 -11.34 5.56
N PHE A 68 -22.44 -10.91 6.78
CA PHE A 68 -22.72 -11.76 7.93
C PHE A 68 -24.22 -11.71 8.28
N THR A 69 -24.83 -12.86 8.44
CA THR A 69 -26.17 -13.01 9.00
C THR A 69 -26.11 -13.10 10.54
N PRO A 70 -27.23 -12.96 11.25
CA PRO A 70 -27.23 -13.15 12.71
C PRO A 70 -26.68 -14.52 13.17
N SER A 71 -26.75 -15.55 12.34
CA SER A 71 -26.21 -16.88 12.66
C SER A 71 -24.68 -16.98 12.52
N ASP A 72 -24.04 -16.02 11.86
CA ASP A 72 -22.59 -16.04 11.58
C ASP A 72 -21.78 -15.31 12.67
N ILE A 73 -22.43 -14.69 13.64
CA ILE A 73 -21.80 -13.91 14.71
C ILE A 73 -21.83 -14.65 16.05
N GLY A 74 -21.18 -14.09 17.05
CA GLY A 74 -21.05 -14.70 18.37
C GLY A 74 -20.16 -15.94 18.33
N ASN A 75 -20.63 -17.03 18.90
CA ASN A 75 -19.87 -18.29 18.96
C ASN A 75 -19.65 -18.95 17.60
N SER A 76 -20.41 -18.55 16.57
CA SER A 76 -20.28 -19.07 15.21
C SER A 76 -19.28 -18.26 14.37
N PHE A 77 -18.82 -17.12 14.88
CA PHE A 77 -17.88 -16.28 14.14
C PHE A 77 -16.53 -16.99 13.96
N SER A 78 -16.05 -17.00 12.74
CA SER A 78 -14.72 -17.52 12.41
C SER A 78 -13.74 -16.37 12.25
N THR A 79 -12.58 -16.48 12.88
CA THR A 79 -11.52 -15.46 12.82
C THR A 79 -11.18 -15.07 11.39
N MET A 80 -11.19 -13.79 11.11
CA MET A 80 -10.71 -13.23 9.86
C MET A 80 -9.23 -12.94 9.97
N SER A 81 -8.48 -13.19 8.91
CA SER A 81 -7.04 -13.01 8.88
C SER A 81 -6.57 -12.27 7.64
N VAL A 82 -5.35 -11.76 7.72
CA VAL A 82 -4.63 -11.11 6.62
C VAL A 82 -3.42 -11.94 6.28
N THR A 83 -3.23 -12.22 5.01
CA THR A 83 -2.03 -12.87 4.51
C THR A 83 -1.31 -11.93 3.55
N VAL A 84 -0.05 -11.64 3.84
CA VAL A 84 0.85 -10.93 2.92
C VAL A 84 1.77 -11.95 2.30
N THR A 85 1.65 -12.15 1.01
CA THR A 85 2.60 -12.97 0.25
C THR A 85 3.65 -12.04 -0.35
N SER A 86 4.86 -12.08 0.18
CA SER A 86 5.94 -11.18 -0.22
C SER A 86 7.30 -11.85 -0.08
N THR A 87 8.23 -11.46 -0.95
CA THR A 87 9.65 -11.83 -0.86
C THR A 87 10.45 -10.84 0.00
N ILE A 88 9.82 -9.77 0.45
CA ILE A 88 10.42 -8.69 1.26
C ILE A 88 9.49 -8.33 2.42
N ASN A 89 10.05 -7.67 3.43
CA ASN A 89 9.27 -7.16 4.55
C ASN A 89 8.26 -6.10 4.08
N ALA A 90 7.04 -6.14 4.61
CA ALA A 90 5.95 -5.26 4.23
C ALA A 90 5.28 -4.60 5.43
N TYR A 91 5.00 -3.30 5.33
CA TYR A 91 4.06 -2.61 6.20
C TYR A 91 2.64 -2.83 5.68
N VAL A 92 1.68 -2.97 6.58
CA VAL A 92 0.29 -3.25 6.24
C VAL A 92 -0.64 -2.23 6.86
N LYS A 93 -1.57 -1.76 6.04
CA LYS A 93 -2.66 -0.86 6.42
C LYS A 93 -3.98 -1.46 5.94
N ILE A 94 -5.02 -1.39 6.77
CA ILE A 94 -6.33 -1.93 6.48
C ILE A 94 -7.40 -0.86 6.78
N TYR A 95 -8.32 -0.70 5.85
CA TYR A 95 -9.53 0.08 6.04
C TYR A 95 -10.68 -0.86 6.33
N ILE A 96 -11.39 -0.63 7.41
CA ILE A 96 -12.57 -1.38 7.79
C ILE A 96 -13.76 -0.44 7.85
N THR A 97 -14.79 -0.76 7.10
CA THR A 97 -16.11 -0.12 7.23
C THR A 97 -17.17 -1.16 7.49
N ALA A 98 -18.07 -0.86 8.42
CA ALA A 98 -19.17 -1.72 8.80
C ALA A 98 -20.50 -0.98 8.57
N ASN A 99 -21.40 -1.62 7.86
CA ASN A 99 -22.70 -1.07 7.52
C ASN A 99 -23.77 -2.18 7.59
N TRP A 100 -25.03 -1.77 7.72
CA TRP A 100 -26.15 -2.70 7.52
C TRP A 100 -26.39 -2.93 6.03
N SER A 101 -26.84 -4.12 5.66
CA SER A 101 -27.12 -4.50 4.26
C SER A 101 -28.28 -3.71 3.64
N THR A 102 -29.16 -3.17 4.47
CA THR A 102 -30.26 -2.28 4.07
C THR A 102 -30.11 -0.98 4.82
N LEU A 103 -30.19 0.14 4.11
CA LEU A 103 -30.09 1.48 4.70
C LEU A 103 -31.47 2.07 5.08
N ASP A 104 -32.56 1.44 4.63
CA ASP A 104 -33.90 1.96 4.84
C ASP A 104 -34.35 1.73 6.29
N TYR A 105 -34.57 2.84 6.99
CA TYR A 105 -35.15 2.91 8.34
C TYR A 105 -34.30 2.40 9.51
N ILE A 106 -33.03 2.12 9.34
CA ILE A 106 -32.14 1.74 10.43
C ILE A 106 -31.45 3.00 10.98
N ASN A 107 -31.83 3.42 12.18
CA ASN A 107 -31.25 4.58 12.87
C ASN A 107 -30.07 4.21 13.79
N GLU A 108 -29.83 2.91 14.02
CA GLU A 108 -28.76 2.46 14.90
C GLU A 108 -27.47 2.20 14.11
N SER A 109 -26.37 2.71 14.61
CA SER A 109 -25.05 2.40 14.08
C SER A 109 -24.73 0.92 14.30
N VAL A 110 -23.96 0.30 13.38
CA VAL A 110 -23.47 -1.06 13.56
C VAL A 110 -22.71 -1.20 14.88
N PHE A 111 -21.94 -0.19 15.28
CA PHE A 111 -21.13 -0.22 16.49
C PHE A 111 -21.95 -0.03 17.80
N ASP A 112 -23.19 0.44 17.69
CA ASP A 112 -24.12 0.47 18.83
C ASP A 112 -24.74 -0.89 19.11
N VAL A 113 -24.80 -1.76 18.07
CA VAL A 113 -25.42 -3.09 18.13
C VAL A 113 -24.40 -4.20 18.27
N LEU A 114 -23.23 -4.04 17.64
CA LEU A 114 -22.19 -5.06 17.59
C LEU A 114 -20.87 -4.58 18.18
N THR A 115 -20.21 -5.47 18.91
CA THR A 115 -18.81 -5.32 19.31
C THR A 115 -17.92 -6.16 18.42
N PHE A 116 -16.88 -5.54 17.88
CA PHE A 116 -15.85 -6.20 17.07
C PHE A 116 -14.57 -6.29 17.87
N THR A 117 -14.04 -7.49 18.00
CA THR A 117 -12.76 -7.72 18.68
C THR A 117 -11.64 -7.76 17.64
N LEU A 118 -10.76 -6.79 17.71
CA LEU A 118 -9.54 -6.73 16.90
C LEU A 118 -8.49 -7.66 17.50
N ALA A 119 -7.75 -8.36 16.66
CA ALA A 119 -6.65 -9.20 17.11
C ALA A 119 -5.51 -8.34 17.68
N ASP A 120 -4.73 -8.92 18.60
CA ASP A 120 -3.48 -8.31 19.06
C ASP A 120 -2.55 -8.02 17.87
N GLY A 121 -1.83 -6.92 17.95
CA GLY A 121 -0.91 -6.52 16.89
C GLY A 121 -1.49 -5.58 15.85
N TRP A 122 -2.74 -5.17 15.99
CA TRP A 122 -3.36 -4.13 15.16
C TRP A 122 -3.77 -2.93 16.00
N ALA A 123 -3.64 -1.74 15.43
CA ALA A 123 -4.08 -0.51 16.08
C ALA A 123 -4.75 0.45 15.11
N CYS A 124 -5.79 1.12 15.59
CA CYS A 124 -6.34 2.29 14.95
C CYS A 124 -5.44 3.49 15.25
N LEU A 125 -5.01 4.19 14.21
CA LEU A 125 -4.24 5.41 14.39
C LEU A 125 -5.21 6.60 14.45
N ASN A 126 -5.10 7.39 15.50
CA ASN A 126 -5.65 8.73 15.49
C ASN A 126 -4.92 9.57 14.45
N SER A 127 -5.55 10.60 13.95
CA SER A 127 -5.14 11.48 12.84
C SER A 127 -3.76 12.13 12.96
N ASP A 128 -2.99 11.80 13.98
CA ASP A 128 -1.63 12.26 14.16
C ASP A 128 -0.69 11.28 13.43
N THR A 129 -0.31 11.65 12.22
CA THR A 129 0.47 10.86 11.26
C THR A 129 1.94 10.68 11.64
N THR A 130 2.30 10.95 12.90
CA THR A 130 3.65 10.70 13.40
C THR A 130 3.80 9.25 13.85
N GLN A 131 4.99 8.68 13.72
CA GLN A 131 5.31 7.32 14.17
C GLN A 131 5.06 7.05 15.68
N ASN A 132 4.76 8.07 16.44
CA ASN A 132 4.40 8.00 17.85
C ASN A 132 2.89 7.98 18.00
N THR A 133 2.30 6.87 17.63
CA THR A 133 0.85 6.68 17.73
C THR A 133 0.50 6.18 19.12
N SER A 134 -0.32 6.95 19.83
CA SER A 134 -1.03 6.40 20.96
C SER A 134 -2.12 5.46 20.42
N ILE A 135 -2.01 4.19 20.74
CA ILE A 135 -3.07 3.21 20.49
C ILE A 135 -4.25 3.63 21.32
N THR A 136 -5.33 4.03 20.67
CA THR A 136 -6.57 4.36 21.36
C THR A 136 -7.50 3.16 21.26
N GLY A 137 -7.94 2.67 22.41
CA GLY A 137 -9.17 1.89 22.47
C GLY A 137 -9.05 0.40 22.69
N GLY A 138 -7.91 -0.14 23.08
CA GLY A 138 -7.82 -1.59 23.32
C GLY A 138 -8.12 -2.40 22.05
N ASN A 139 -8.52 -3.67 22.23
CA ASN A 139 -8.75 -4.62 21.14
C ASN A 139 -10.12 -4.50 20.48
N ASN A 140 -10.82 -3.39 20.58
CA ASN A 140 -12.15 -3.23 19.99
C ASN A 140 -12.18 -2.22 18.86
N ILE A 141 -12.85 -2.59 17.77
CA ILE A 141 -13.20 -1.66 16.69
C ILE A 141 -14.50 -0.95 17.11
N ILE A 142 -14.40 0.34 17.36
CA ILE A 142 -15.52 1.16 17.85
C ILE A 142 -16.13 2.09 16.79
N SER A 143 -15.51 2.12 15.60
CA SER A 143 -15.96 2.92 14.46
C SER A 143 -15.30 2.44 13.18
N ASN A 144 -15.83 2.85 12.05
CA ASN A 144 -15.13 2.75 10.78
C ASN A 144 -13.75 3.41 10.86
N GLY A 145 -12.74 2.80 10.33
CA GLY A 145 -11.40 3.35 10.50
C GLY A 145 -10.29 2.66 9.73
N THR A 146 -9.11 3.17 9.98
CA THR A 146 -7.85 2.68 9.40
C THR A 146 -7.03 2.03 10.50
N PHE A 147 -6.58 0.81 10.23
CA PHE A 147 -5.81 0.00 11.16
C PHE A 147 -4.47 -0.33 10.56
N TYR A 148 -3.44 -0.34 11.39
CA TYR A 148 -2.07 -0.65 10.99
C TYR A 148 -1.54 -1.81 11.82
N TYR A 149 -0.69 -2.62 11.19
CA TYR A 149 -0.01 -3.66 11.90
C TYR A 149 1.13 -3.08 12.75
N ILE A 150 1.09 -3.35 14.04
CA ILE A 150 2.07 -2.89 15.05
C ILE A 150 2.76 -4.04 15.76
N GLY A 151 2.39 -5.29 15.43
CA GLY A 151 2.95 -6.48 16.08
C GLY A 151 2.79 -6.46 17.59
N LYS A 152 3.89 -6.58 18.31
CA LYS A 152 3.92 -6.53 19.78
C LYS A 152 4.44 -5.20 20.34
N THR A 153 4.68 -4.23 19.46
CA THR A 153 5.22 -2.93 19.83
C THR A 153 4.12 -1.86 19.80
N SER A 154 4.41 -0.67 20.25
CA SER A 154 3.53 0.49 20.09
C SER A 154 3.84 1.30 18.83
N LYS A 155 4.60 0.73 17.90
CA LYS A 155 5.00 1.35 16.63
C LYS A 155 4.60 0.46 15.47
N ILE A 156 4.46 1.05 14.29
CA ILE A 156 4.21 0.28 13.07
C ILE A 156 5.34 -0.73 12.85
N GLU A 157 4.98 -1.98 12.76
CA GLU A 157 5.87 -3.08 12.45
C GLU A 157 5.63 -3.62 11.04
N TYR A 158 6.63 -4.28 10.51
CA TYR A 158 6.52 -4.96 9.23
C TYR A 158 6.23 -6.46 9.42
N ILE A 159 5.57 -7.02 8.44
CA ILE A 159 5.30 -8.44 8.33
C ILE A 159 6.43 -9.08 7.53
N THR A 160 7.04 -10.13 8.08
CA THR A 160 8.13 -10.88 7.45
C THR A 160 7.70 -12.23 6.91
N SER A 161 6.49 -12.65 7.25
CA SER A 161 6.00 -14.02 7.05
C SER A 161 4.84 -14.06 6.07
N ASN A 162 4.79 -15.10 5.28
CA ASN A 162 3.62 -15.44 4.46
C ASN A 162 2.52 -16.16 5.26
N SER A 163 2.65 -16.23 6.58
CA SER A 163 1.64 -16.81 7.46
C SER A 163 0.46 -15.87 7.66
N PRO A 164 -0.76 -16.39 7.79
CA PRO A 164 -1.91 -15.58 8.14
C PRO A 164 -1.73 -14.91 9.51
N ILE A 165 -2.15 -13.66 9.60
CA ILE A 165 -2.18 -12.87 10.83
C ILE A 165 -3.64 -12.56 11.13
N ASP A 166 -4.09 -12.90 12.32
CA ASP A 166 -5.45 -12.62 12.74
C ASP A 166 -5.74 -11.13 12.69
N LEU A 167 -6.94 -10.76 12.23
CA LEU A 167 -7.39 -9.37 12.11
C LEU A 167 -8.60 -9.12 13.04
N ILE A 168 -9.69 -9.82 12.79
CA ILE A 168 -10.91 -9.75 13.62
C ILE A 168 -11.11 -11.13 14.23
N THR A 169 -11.07 -11.21 15.55
CA THR A 169 -11.18 -12.48 16.29
C THR A 169 -12.58 -12.73 16.82
N GLY A 170 -13.44 -11.73 16.82
CA GLY A 170 -14.81 -11.88 17.28
C GLY A 170 -15.72 -10.75 16.81
N ILE A 171 -16.97 -11.11 16.56
CA ILE A 171 -18.08 -10.18 16.39
C ILE A 171 -19.21 -10.70 17.29
N SER A 172 -19.69 -9.87 18.21
CA SER A 172 -20.73 -10.27 19.16
C SER A 172 -21.80 -9.18 19.28
N LEU A 173 -23.01 -9.59 19.64
CA LEU A 173 -24.09 -8.68 19.95
C LEU A 173 -23.82 -7.96 21.28
N ASN A 174 -24.07 -6.68 21.31
CA ASN A 174 -24.12 -5.92 22.54
C ASN A 174 -25.36 -6.34 23.37
N ASN A 175 -25.24 -6.27 24.69
CA ASN A 175 -26.28 -6.76 25.59
C ASN A 175 -27.65 -6.14 25.30
N GLY A 176 -28.65 -6.98 25.10
CA GLY A 176 -30.04 -6.59 24.82
C GLY A 176 -30.28 -6.04 23.40
N LYS A 177 -29.32 -6.22 22.50
CA LYS A 177 -29.45 -5.80 21.10
C LYS A 177 -29.73 -7.00 20.18
N GLU A 178 -30.37 -6.69 19.06
CA GLU A 178 -30.60 -7.62 17.95
C GLU A 178 -30.11 -6.97 16.66
N MET A 179 -29.71 -7.78 15.69
CA MET A 179 -29.32 -7.28 14.37
C MET A 179 -30.56 -6.88 13.58
N PRO A 180 -30.70 -5.61 13.18
CA PRO A 180 -31.82 -5.16 12.37
C PRO A 180 -31.75 -5.63 10.91
N ALA A 181 -30.54 -5.96 10.44
CA ALA A 181 -30.26 -6.46 9.10
C ALA A 181 -28.94 -7.24 9.11
N ASN A 182 -28.56 -7.81 7.98
CA ASN A 182 -27.25 -8.42 7.83
C ASN A 182 -26.14 -7.36 7.95
N LEU A 183 -25.03 -7.74 8.57
CA LEU A 183 -23.84 -6.93 8.63
C LEU A 183 -23.06 -7.04 7.31
N VAL A 184 -22.63 -5.91 6.77
CA VAL A 184 -21.70 -5.85 5.64
C VAL A 184 -20.41 -5.21 6.11
N LEU A 185 -19.34 -6.00 6.15
CA LEU A 185 -17.98 -5.49 6.34
C LEU A 185 -17.31 -5.30 4.99
N ASN A 186 -16.87 -4.08 4.69
CA ASN A 186 -15.95 -3.84 3.60
C ASN A 186 -14.55 -3.70 4.18
N ILE A 187 -13.63 -4.55 3.72
CA ILE A 187 -12.25 -4.58 4.19
C ILE A 187 -11.33 -4.40 3.00
N TYR A 188 -10.63 -3.28 2.99
CA TYR A 188 -9.63 -2.97 1.98
C TYR A 188 -8.24 -2.95 2.63
N ALA A 189 -7.32 -3.73 2.08
CA ALA A 189 -5.98 -3.90 2.61
C ALA A 189 -4.93 -3.39 1.63
N GLU A 190 -3.96 -2.65 2.14
CA GLU A 190 -2.80 -2.14 1.42
C GLU A 190 -1.52 -2.65 2.09
N ALA A 191 -0.54 -3.00 1.26
CA ALA A 191 0.78 -3.36 1.73
C ALA A 191 1.85 -2.62 0.93
N GLU A 192 2.85 -2.10 1.63
CA GLU A 192 3.97 -1.38 1.05
C GLU A 192 5.29 -1.93 1.57
N GLN A 193 6.35 -1.84 0.79
CA GLN A 193 7.67 -2.29 1.20
C GLN A 193 8.11 -1.63 2.51
N ALA A 194 8.69 -2.41 3.44
CA ALA A 194 9.13 -1.92 4.73
C ALA A 194 10.41 -1.05 4.61
N ASN A 195 10.22 0.16 4.13
CA ASN A 195 11.24 1.21 4.05
C ASN A 195 10.57 2.59 4.25
N LYS A 196 11.40 3.65 4.25
CA LYS A 196 10.92 5.02 4.44
C LYS A 196 9.82 5.41 3.42
N LEU A 197 10.03 5.12 2.15
CA LEU A 197 9.08 5.44 1.08
C LEU A 197 7.75 4.68 1.23
N GLY A 198 7.80 3.43 1.67
CA GLY A 198 6.61 2.64 1.95
C GLY A 198 5.77 3.23 3.07
N LEU A 199 6.40 3.69 4.16
CA LEU A 199 5.69 4.40 5.23
C LEU A 199 5.05 5.70 4.73
N GLU A 200 5.77 6.49 3.94
CA GLU A 200 5.24 7.73 3.34
C GLU A 200 4.03 7.46 2.44
N LYS A 201 4.05 6.40 1.64
CA LYS A 201 2.91 5.97 0.81
C LYS A 201 1.70 5.53 1.64
N LEU A 202 1.93 4.90 2.78
CA LEU A 202 0.85 4.55 3.71
C LEU A 202 0.29 5.78 4.47
N GLY A 203 0.86 6.96 4.28
CA GLY A 203 0.37 8.21 4.85
C GLY A 203 1.10 8.67 6.11
N PHE A 204 2.31 8.14 6.39
CA PHE A 204 3.11 8.58 7.53
C PHE A 204 4.10 9.66 7.13
N THR A 205 4.19 10.70 7.94
CA THR A 205 5.27 11.70 7.82
C THR A 205 6.46 11.21 8.63
N ILE A 206 7.59 11.03 7.97
CA ILE A 206 8.84 10.64 8.62
C ILE A 206 9.68 11.91 8.78
N SER A 207 9.78 12.38 10.00
CA SER A 207 10.69 13.47 10.36
C SER A 207 12.13 12.99 10.50
#